data_cac379ff94e38b75aa9534c2d26152cb
#
_entry.id   cac379ff94e38b75aa9534c2d26152cb
#
_cell.length_a   1.000
_cell.length_b   1.000
_cell.length_c   1.000
_cell.angle_alpha   90.00
_cell.angle_beta   90.00
_cell.angle_gamma   90.00
#
_symmetry.space_group_name_H-M   'P 1'
#
loop_
_entity.id
_entity.type
_entity.pdbx_description
1 polymer ?
#
loop_
_entity_poly.entity_id
_entity_poly.type
_entity_poly.pdbx_seq_one_letter_code
_entity_poly.pdbx_strand_id
1 'polypeptide(L)'
;MEMRTLGRTGLEVSRLGAGCSWIGYKLSFDEVNQARDVLNEALDAGVNFLDTAACYGLSEEMIGRTVANRRSEYVLATKCGHAVRGYTDPEWTADLVTHSIDRSLRDMKTEYVDVLQLHGCGVDVLEQ
;
A
#
# COMPACT_ATOMS: atom_id res chain seq x y z
N MET A 1 17.12 7.25 11.37
CA MET A 1 16.88 7.20 9.90
C MET A 1 16.85 8.64 9.37
N GLU A 2 17.45 8.91 8.19
CA GLU A 2 17.37 10.25 7.58
C GLU A 2 15.98 10.44 6.96
N MET A 3 15.38 11.61 7.21
CA MET A 3 14.03 11.96 6.73
C MET A 3 14.10 12.96 5.58
N ARG A 4 13.10 12.93 4.72
CA ARG A 4 12.92 13.85 3.59
C ARG A 4 11.45 14.17 3.39
N THR A 5 11.17 15.39 2.99
CA THR A 5 9.81 15.75 2.57
C THR A 5 9.51 15.14 1.20
N LEU A 6 8.39 14.43 1.08
CA LEU A 6 7.95 13.79 -0.16
C LEU A 6 7.41 14.86 -1.13
N GLY A 7 8.28 15.37 -1.99
CA GLY A 7 7.91 16.38 -2.98
C GLY A 7 7.28 17.63 -2.34
N ARG A 8 6.05 17.97 -2.75
CA ARG A 8 5.26 19.10 -2.23
C ARG A 8 4.12 18.71 -1.32
N THR A 9 4.09 17.46 -0.87
CA THR A 9 2.99 16.90 -0.07
C THR A 9 3.01 17.35 1.39
N GLY A 10 4.16 17.77 1.89
CA GLY A 10 4.39 18.04 3.32
C GLY A 10 4.60 16.76 4.16
N LEU A 11 4.54 15.57 3.55
CA LEU A 11 4.78 14.30 4.25
C LEU A 11 6.27 14.10 4.47
N GLU A 12 6.66 13.86 5.71
CA GLU A 12 8.04 13.51 6.07
C GLU A 12 8.21 12.00 6.00
N VAL A 13 9.05 11.52 5.09
CA VAL A 13 9.31 10.11 4.86
C VAL A 13 10.78 9.77 5.07
N SER A 14 11.05 8.54 5.51
CA SER A 14 12.40 8.00 5.57
C SER A 14 12.97 7.83 4.16
N ARG A 15 14.27 8.07 4.00
CA ARG A 15 14.96 7.88 2.70
C ARG A 15 14.89 6.45 2.20
N LEU A 16 14.77 5.49 3.09
CA LEU A 16 14.51 4.09 2.79
C LEU A 16 13.03 3.81 3.02
N GLY A 17 12.34 3.29 2.01
CA GLY A 17 10.97 2.81 2.12
C GLY A 17 10.91 1.28 2.14
N ALA A 18 9.84 0.73 2.69
CA ALA A 18 9.53 -0.69 2.67
C ALA A 18 8.58 -1.00 1.53
N GLY A 19 9.07 -1.63 0.46
CA GLY A 19 8.25 -2.17 -0.64
C GLY A 19 7.64 -3.50 -0.24
N CYS A 20 6.30 -3.56 -0.20
CA CYS A 20 5.56 -4.70 0.37
C CYS A 20 5.13 -5.75 -0.68
N SER A 21 5.54 -5.63 -1.94
CA SER A 21 5.16 -6.59 -2.99
C SER A 21 5.63 -8.02 -2.67
N TRP A 22 6.84 -8.17 -2.14
CA TRP A 22 7.37 -9.49 -1.76
C TRP A 22 6.50 -10.17 -0.70
N ILE A 23 6.08 -9.42 0.33
CA ILE A 23 5.16 -9.91 1.38
C ILE A 23 3.87 -10.43 0.76
N GLY A 24 3.30 -9.69 -0.19
CA GLY A 24 2.05 -10.06 -0.85
C GLY A 24 2.11 -11.27 -1.76
N TYR A 25 3.24 -11.49 -2.44
CA TYR A 25 3.39 -12.59 -3.41
C TYR A 25 4.05 -13.85 -2.84
N LYS A 26 4.81 -13.73 -1.76
CA LYS A 26 5.62 -14.84 -1.24
C LYS A 26 5.12 -15.43 0.06
N LEU A 27 4.39 -14.65 0.86
CA LEU A 27 3.85 -15.12 2.12
C LEU A 27 2.39 -15.55 1.99
N SER A 28 2.02 -16.59 2.71
CA SER A 28 0.65 -17.00 2.97
C SER A 28 0.15 -16.45 4.30
N PHE A 29 -1.14 -16.59 4.60
CA PHE A 29 -1.67 -16.17 5.90
C PHE A 29 -1.12 -16.98 7.08
N ASP A 30 -0.62 -18.19 6.86
CA ASP A 30 0.05 -18.97 7.91
C ASP A 30 1.42 -18.37 8.29
N GLU A 31 1.97 -17.53 7.42
CA GLU A 31 3.25 -16.83 7.61
C GLU A 31 3.08 -15.36 8.06
N VAL A 32 1.89 -14.99 8.53
CA VAL A 32 1.59 -13.61 8.98
C VAL A 32 2.55 -13.10 10.06
N ASN A 33 3.10 -13.99 10.89
CA ASN A 33 4.09 -13.60 11.90
C ASN A 33 5.40 -13.13 11.27
N GLN A 34 5.84 -13.73 10.16
CA GLN A 34 7.02 -13.28 9.43
C GLN A 34 6.79 -11.87 8.85
N ALA A 35 5.61 -11.61 8.27
CA ALA A 35 5.26 -10.27 7.80
C ALA A 35 5.25 -9.25 8.96
N ARG A 36 4.70 -9.65 10.12
CA ARG A 36 4.66 -8.82 11.32
C ARG A 36 6.06 -8.45 11.79
N ASP A 37 6.95 -9.43 11.88
CA ASP A 37 8.31 -9.22 12.37
C ASP A 37 9.06 -8.26 11.44
N VAL A 38 9.02 -8.49 10.12
CA VAL A 38 9.68 -7.64 9.12
C VAL A 38 9.15 -6.20 9.16
N LEU A 39 7.83 -6.01 9.19
CA LEU A 39 7.24 -4.66 9.17
C LEU A 39 7.48 -3.91 10.48
N ASN A 40 7.39 -4.59 11.63
CA ASN A 40 7.68 -3.95 12.91
C ASN A 40 9.17 -3.58 13.03
N GLU A 41 10.08 -4.47 12.67
CA GLU A 41 11.53 -4.18 12.65
C GLU A 41 11.84 -2.98 11.74
N ALA A 42 11.19 -2.88 10.57
CA ALA A 42 11.36 -1.74 9.69
C ALA A 42 10.91 -0.43 10.36
N LEU A 43 9.71 -0.42 10.96
CA LEU A 43 9.19 0.74 11.69
C LEU A 43 10.08 1.10 12.88
N ASP A 44 10.51 0.12 13.68
CA ASP A 44 11.37 0.33 14.85
C ASP A 44 12.76 0.84 14.45
N ALA A 45 13.25 0.50 13.27
CA ALA A 45 14.47 1.05 12.67
C ALA A 45 14.28 2.47 12.09
N GLY A 46 13.07 3.01 12.12
CA GLY A 46 12.72 4.36 11.65
C GLY A 46 12.40 4.43 10.15
N VAL A 47 12.12 3.29 9.50
CA VAL A 47 11.51 3.27 8.16
C VAL A 47 10.03 3.56 8.33
N ASN A 48 9.56 4.70 7.82
CA ASN A 48 8.15 5.11 7.96
C ASN A 48 7.41 5.24 6.64
N PHE A 49 7.94 4.74 5.53
CA PHE A 49 7.27 4.77 4.23
C PHE A 49 7.01 3.35 3.76
N LEU A 50 5.73 2.93 3.78
CA LEU A 50 5.29 1.62 3.30
C LEU A 50 4.65 1.79 1.92
N ASP A 51 5.18 1.09 0.90
CA ASP A 51 4.66 1.10 -0.46
C ASP A 51 4.06 -0.25 -0.83
N THR A 52 2.78 -0.26 -1.12
CA THR A 52 2.01 -1.44 -1.53
C THR A 52 1.18 -1.17 -2.79
N ALA A 53 0.33 -2.11 -3.19
CA ALA A 53 -0.67 -1.95 -4.24
C ALA A 53 -1.81 -2.96 -4.06
N ALA A 54 -3.00 -2.59 -4.50
CA ALA A 54 -4.19 -3.45 -4.46
C ALA A 54 -4.00 -4.78 -5.22
N CYS A 55 -3.14 -4.79 -6.25
CA CYS A 55 -2.83 -5.97 -7.05
C CYS A 55 -1.64 -6.81 -6.51
N TYR A 56 -1.01 -6.44 -5.38
CA TYR A 56 0.13 -7.18 -4.81
C TYR A 56 -0.31 -8.37 -3.93
N GLY A 57 -1.16 -9.24 -4.46
CA GLY A 57 -1.57 -10.47 -3.77
C GLY A 57 -2.19 -10.19 -2.40
N LEU A 58 -1.54 -10.66 -1.32
CA LEU A 58 -2.01 -10.50 0.06
C LEU A 58 -1.40 -9.29 0.80
N SER A 59 -0.66 -8.43 0.10
CA SER A 59 0.15 -7.38 0.74
C SER A 59 -0.66 -6.44 1.62
N GLU A 60 -1.79 -5.93 1.13
CA GLU A 60 -2.64 -5.01 1.88
C GLU A 60 -3.28 -5.68 3.10
N GLU A 61 -3.75 -6.92 2.96
CA GLU A 61 -4.28 -7.69 4.09
C GLU A 61 -3.20 -7.99 5.14
N MET A 62 -1.95 -8.26 4.71
CA MET A 62 -0.83 -8.46 5.63
C MET A 62 -0.51 -7.20 6.42
N ILE A 63 -0.47 -6.03 5.78
CA ILE A 63 -0.30 -4.74 6.47
C ILE A 63 -1.42 -4.55 7.52
N GLY A 64 -2.68 -4.78 7.12
CA GLY A 64 -3.83 -4.66 8.01
C GLY A 64 -3.84 -5.64 9.20
N ARG A 65 -3.22 -6.82 9.05
CA ARG A 65 -3.13 -7.83 10.11
C ARG A 65 -1.95 -7.63 11.05
N THR A 66 -0.95 -6.85 10.63
CA THR A 66 0.34 -6.78 11.35
C THR A 66 0.63 -5.43 11.98
N VAL A 67 0.43 -4.33 11.25
CA VAL A 67 0.83 -2.98 11.69
C VAL A 67 -0.29 -1.94 11.67
N ALA A 68 -1.55 -2.32 11.45
CA ALA A 68 -2.67 -1.37 11.47
C ALA A 68 -2.79 -0.60 12.80
N ASN A 69 -2.42 -1.23 13.92
CA ASN A 69 -2.40 -0.60 15.24
C ASN A 69 -1.30 0.48 15.39
N ARG A 70 -0.38 0.56 14.43
CA ARG A 70 0.71 1.56 14.37
C ARG A 70 0.49 2.57 13.26
N ARG A 71 -0.76 2.70 12.75
CA ARG A 71 -1.08 3.50 11.55
C ARG A 71 -0.51 4.93 11.56
N SER A 72 -0.44 5.57 12.71
CA SER A 72 0.09 6.93 12.85
C SER A 72 1.61 7.03 12.76
N GLU A 73 2.32 5.91 12.72
CA GLU A 73 3.78 5.90 12.71
C GLU A 73 4.37 5.84 11.29
N TYR A 74 3.52 5.64 10.26
CA TYR A 74 4.00 5.50 8.88
C TYR A 74 3.12 6.22 7.86
N VAL A 75 3.75 6.60 6.77
CA VAL A 75 3.13 7.07 5.54
C VAL A 75 2.80 5.85 4.68
N LEU A 76 1.53 5.67 4.34
CA LEU A 76 1.03 4.54 3.58
C LEU A 76 0.73 4.93 2.15
N ALA A 77 1.47 4.34 1.22
CA ALA A 77 1.24 4.48 -0.21
C ALA A 77 0.66 3.19 -0.78
N THR A 78 -0.42 3.31 -1.56
CA THR A 78 -0.97 2.20 -2.35
C THR A 78 -1.25 2.63 -3.79
N LYS A 79 -1.62 1.66 -4.63
CA LYS A 79 -1.82 1.88 -6.06
C LYS A 79 -3.11 1.21 -6.52
N CYS A 80 -3.79 1.86 -7.47
CA CYS A 80 -5.04 1.40 -8.09
C CYS A 80 -4.94 1.42 -9.61
N GLY A 81 -5.98 0.92 -10.27
CA GLY A 81 -6.15 0.95 -11.73
C GLY A 81 -6.03 -0.41 -12.41
N HIS A 82 -5.25 -1.34 -11.88
CA HIS A 82 -5.25 -2.73 -12.33
C HIS A 82 -6.39 -3.53 -11.72
N ALA A 83 -6.80 -4.60 -12.43
CA ALA A 83 -7.79 -5.55 -11.94
C ALA A 83 -7.43 -6.08 -10.55
N VAL A 84 -8.40 -6.09 -9.66
CA VAL A 84 -8.28 -6.61 -8.31
C VAL A 84 -9.23 -7.77 -8.08
N ARG A 85 -8.83 -8.71 -7.25
CA ARG A 85 -9.61 -9.91 -6.96
C ARG A 85 -11.01 -9.56 -6.44
N GLY A 86 -12.03 -10.12 -7.08
CA GLY A 86 -13.42 -9.94 -6.67
C GLY A 86 -14.16 -8.81 -7.38
N TYR A 87 -13.51 -8.09 -8.29
CA TYR A 87 -14.11 -7.04 -9.12
C TYR A 87 -13.93 -7.35 -10.60
N THR A 88 -14.92 -6.99 -11.42
CA THR A 88 -14.95 -7.25 -12.87
C THR A 88 -14.94 -5.97 -13.69
N ASP A 89 -14.83 -4.82 -13.04
CA ASP A 89 -14.76 -3.54 -13.72
C ASP A 89 -13.52 -3.49 -14.63
N PRO A 90 -13.63 -2.85 -15.80
CA PRO A 90 -12.47 -2.68 -16.69
C PRO A 90 -11.35 -1.88 -15.99
N GLU A 91 -10.11 -2.22 -16.31
CA GLU A 91 -8.95 -1.48 -15.79
C GLU A 91 -9.02 0.01 -16.14
N TRP A 92 -8.51 0.85 -15.25
CA TRP A 92 -8.42 2.32 -15.39
C TRP A 92 -9.76 3.07 -15.40
N THR A 93 -10.88 2.41 -15.10
CA THR A 93 -12.17 3.07 -14.94
C THR A 93 -12.33 3.67 -13.55
N ALA A 94 -13.16 4.71 -13.43
CA ALA A 94 -13.48 5.33 -12.16
C ALA A 94 -14.13 4.35 -11.17
N ASP A 95 -14.96 3.43 -11.68
CA ASP A 95 -15.61 2.40 -10.87
C ASP A 95 -14.58 1.43 -10.28
N LEU A 96 -13.64 0.93 -11.10
CA LEU A 96 -12.58 0.06 -10.59
C LEU A 96 -11.68 0.79 -9.58
N VAL A 97 -11.33 2.05 -9.83
CA VAL A 97 -10.53 2.84 -8.90
C VAL A 97 -11.25 2.98 -7.56
N THR A 98 -12.54 3.32 -7.57
CA THR A 98 -13.37 3.45 -6.36
C THR A 98 -13.45 2.14 -5.59
N HIS A 99 -13.81 1.04 -6.26
CA HIS A 99 -13.90 -0.29 -5.65
C HIS A 99 -12.55 -0.76 -5.10
N SER A 100 -11.47 -0.49 -5.83
CA SER A 100 -10.10 -0.82 -5.40
C SER A 100 -9.73 -0.09 -4.11
N ILE A 101 -10.03 1.21 -4.01
CA ILE A 101 -9.74 2.02 -2.82
C ILE A 101 -10.54 1.52 -1.62
N ASP A 102 -11.84 1.30 -1.78
CA ASP A 102 -12.71 0.81 -0.70
C ASP A 102 -12.23 -0.55 -0.18
N ARG A 103 -11.78 -1.41 -1.08
CA ARG A 103 -11.18 -2.69 -0.71
C ARG A 103 -9.86 -2.48 0.04
N SER A 104 -8.95 -1.66 -0.50
CA SER A 104 -7.66 -1.37 0.10
C SER A 104 -7.78 -0.86 1.54
N LEU A 105 -8.71 0.07 1.79
CA LEU A 105 -8.98 0.58 3.13
C LEU A 105 -9.45 -0.52 4.10
N ARG A 106 -10.37 -1.40 3.64
CA ARG A 106 -10.82 -2.55 4.45
C ARG A 106 -9.70 -3.54 4.74
N ASP A 107 -8.93 -3.91 3.72
CA ASP A 107 -7.86 -4.91 3.82
C ASP A 107 -6.75 -4.40 4.73
N MET A 108 -6.34 -3.14 4.61
CA MET A 108 -5.34 -2.49 5.45
C MET A 108 -5.87 -2.02 6.81
N LYS A 109 -7.19 -2.15 7.06
CA LYS A 109 -7.88 -1.74 8.31
C LYS A 109 -7.58 -0.29 8.69
N THR A 110 -7.72 0.61 7.75
CA THR A 110 -7.50 2.05 7.92
C THR A 110 -8.59 2.86 7.24
N GLU A 111 -8.82 4.07 7.68
CA GLU A 111 -9.79 5.00 7.09
C GLU A 111 -9.18 5.88 6.00
N TYR A 112 -7.86 5.87 5.84
CA TYR A 112 -7.16 6.69 4.84
C TYR A 112 -5.84 6.07 4.39
N VAL A 113 -5.43 6.44 3.18
CA VAL A 113 -4.06 6.28 2.66
C VAL A 113 -3.44 7.67 2.48
N ASP A 114 -2.14 7.80 2.65
CA ASP A 114 -1.46 9.08 2.51
C ASP A 114 -1.13 9.39 1.06
N VAL A 115 -0.86 8.36 0.28
CA VAL A 115 -0.53 8.46 -1.15
C VAL A 115 -1.28 7.41 -1.94
N LEU A 116 -2.03 7.83 -2.95
CA LEU A 116 -2.66 6.96 -3.93
C LEU A 116 -2.07 7.21 -5.31
N GLN A 117 -1.65 6.15 -5.99
CA GLN A 117 -1.00 6.21 -7.30
C GLN A 117 -1.80 5.43 -8.34
N LEU A 118 -1.82 5.92 -9.59
CA LEU A 118 -2.19 5.09 -10.73
C LEU A 118 -1.04 4.14 -11.06
N HIS A 119 -1.31 2.85 -11.13
CA HIS A 119 -0.30 1.79 -11.20
C HIS A 119 0.11 1.48 -12.63
N GLY A 120 1.11 2.18 -13.16
CA GLY A 120 1.71 1.86 -14.46
C GLY A 120 0.78 2.10 -15.66
N CYS A 121 -0.13 3.06 -15.59
CA CYS A 121 -1.03 3.39 -16.69
C CYS A 121 -0.28 4.02 -17.88
N GLY A 122 -0.83 3.83 -19.08
CA GLY A 122 -0.38 4.52 -20.29
C GLY A 122 -0.80 6.00 -20.32
N VAL A 123 -0.20 6.76 -21.22
CA VAL A 123 -0.52 8.20 -21.42
C VAL A 123 -1.98 8.39 -21.81
N ASP A 124 -2.54 7.49 -22.60
CA ASP A 124 -3.93 7.49 -23.03
C ASP A 124 -4.93 7.45 -21.86
N VAL A 125 -4.56 6.81 -20.75
CA VAL A 125 -5.36 6.80 -19.52
C VAL A 125 -5.31 8.15 -18.82
N LEU A 126 -4.17 8.84 -18.86
CA LEU A 126 -3.98 10.14 -18.19
C LEU A 126 -4.62 11.31 -18.96
N GLU A 127 -4.96 11.12 -20.23
CA GLU A 127 -5.56 12.14 -21.11
C GLU A 127 -7.09 12.05 -21.17
N GLN A 128 -7.72 11.11 -20.49
CA GLN A 128 -9.18 10.97 -20.37
C GLN A 128 -9.73 11.88 -19.26
#